data_3126027f2beaf5ff53b02db29df751d2
#
_entry.id   3126027f2beaf5ff53b02db29df751d2
#
_cell.length_a   1.000
_cell.length_b   1.000
_cell.length_c   1.000
_cell.angle_alpha   90.00
_cell.angle_beta   90.00
_cell.angle_gamma   90.00
#
_symmetry.space_group_name_H-M   'P 1'
#
loop_
_entity.id
_entity.type
_entity.pdbx_description
1 polymer ?
#
loop_
_entity_poly.entity_id
_entity_poly.type
_entity_poly.pdbx_seq_one_letter_code
_entity_poly.pdbx_strand_id
1 'polypeptide(L)'
;EFNSSTLYRYATVAVHELYKQLQGETAEAVQGFVRAFICSMPTGKQNTFANRTLPDAVLVTLRKDQPINLAGAFERPVRAGKNNDEGYAAASAKAFANYVGEVYNDWLGKPELSLVTGRFFAEIPDAQTYPLKDLLNTLTKELHNRLGNGRDGQ
;
A
#
# COMPACT_ATOMS: atom_id res chain seq x y z
N GLU A 1 10.37 24.31 -15.86
CA GLU A 1 9.23 24.38 -14.94
C GLU A 1 9.30 23.20 -13.99
N PHE A 2 9.26 23.46 -12.67
CA PHE A 2 9.34 22.42 -11.64
C PHE A 2 7.96 22.17 -11.09
N ASN A 3 7.48 20.91 -11.14
CA ASN A 3 6.24 20.49 -10.52
C ASN A 3 6.55 19.77 -9.20
N SER A 4 5.95 20.22 -8.11
CA SER A 4 5.91 19.50 -6.85
C SER A 4 4.47 19.06 -6.60
N SER A 5 4.24 17.75 -6.58
CA SER A 5 2.91 17.19 -6.36
C SER A 5 2.98 15.95 -5.48
N THR A 6 1.91 15.72 -4.70
CA THR A 6 1.72 14.44 -4.02
C THR A 6 1.24 13.41 -5.05
N LEU A 7 1.88 12.27 -5.08
CA LEU A 7 1.60 11.19 -6.04
C LEU A 7 0.98 10.00 -5.32
N TYR A 8 -0.02 9.41 -5.96
CA TYR A 8 -0.57 8.11 -5.59
C TYR A 8 0.01 7.04 -6.50
N ARG A 9 0.45 5.93 -5.90
CA ARG A 9 0.94 4.75 -6.61
C ARG A 9 0.15 3.52 -6.17
N TYR A 10 -0.16 2.66 -7.12
CA TYR A 10 -0.91 1.45 -6.88
C TYR A 10 -0.31 0.28 -7.64
N ALA A 11 -0.28 -0.90 -7.02
CA ALA A 11 0.09 -2.16 -7.65
C ALA A 11 -0.68 -3.31 -7.00
N THR A 12 -0.87 -4.38 -7.76
CA THR A 12 -1.45 -5.64 -7.29
C THR A 12 -0.53 -6.81 -7.62
N VAL A 13 -0.62 -7.84 -6.78
CA VAL A 13 0.05 -9.12 -7.01
C VAL A 13 -0.99 -10.23 -6.89
N ALA A 14 -1.17 -11.02 -7.94
CA ALA A 14 -2.00 -12.22 -7.93
C ALA A 14 -1.22 -13.36 -7.25
N VAL A 15 -1.24 -13.38 -5.91
CA VAL A 15 -0.44 -14.31 -5.09
C VAL A 15 -0.77 -15.76 -5.43
N HIS A 16 -2.04 -16.08 -5.68
CA HIS A 16 -2.48 -17.43 -6.03
C HIS A 16 -1.91 -17.92 -7.39
N GLU A 17 -1.76 -17.02 -8.37
CA GLU A 17 -1.11 -17.36 -9.64
C GLU A 17 0.40 -17.50 -9.47
N LEU A 18 1.00 -16.64 -8.69
CA LEU A 18 2.44 -16.71 -8.39
C LEU A 18 2.78 -18.00 -7.63
N TYR A 19 1.89 -18.44 -6.72
CA TYR A 19 2.08 -19.68 -5.96
C TYR A 19 2.07 -20.93 -6.84
N LYS A 20 1.30 -20.96 -7.93
CA LYS A 20 1.35 -22.07 -8.88
C LYS A 20 2.73 -22.28 -9.49
N GLN A 21 3.52 -21.21 -9.60
CA GLN A 21 4.84 -21.26 -10.23
C GLN A 21 5.98 -21.37 -9.20
N LEU A 22 5.91 -20.63 -8.10
CA LEU A 22 7.00 -20.49 -7.13
C LEU A 22 6.84 -21.34 -5.87
N GLN A 23 5.64 -21.88 -5.63
CA GLN A 23 5.37 -22.73 -4.46
C GLN A 23 5.87 -22.09 -3.15
N GLY A 24 6.78 -22.75 -2.44
CA GLY A 24 7.33 -22.30 -1.16
C GLY A 24 8.09 -20.97 -1.19
N GLU A 25 8.55 -20.51 -2.35
CA GLU A 25 9.28 -19.23 -2.50
C GLU A 25 8.38 -18.02 -2.75
N THR A 26 7.06 -18.23 -2.81
CA THR A 26 6.07 -17.18 -3.15
C THR A 26 6.07 -16.03 -2.16
N ALA A 27 6.12 -16.32 -0.87
CA ALA A 27 6.08 -15.28 0.17
C ALA A 27 7.27 -14.33 0.08
N GLU A 28 8.46 -14.86 -0.14
CA GLU A 28 9.69 -14.09 -0.31
C GLU A 28 9.67 -13.27 -1.60
N ALA A 29 9.16 -13.84 -2.69
CA ALA A 29 9.02 -13.14 -3.96
C ALA A 29 8.05 -11.95 -3.83
N VAL A 30 6.91 -12.13 -3.16
CA VAL A 30 5.96 -11.05 -2.88
C VAL A 30 6.59 -9.98 -1.98
N GLN A 31 7.30 -10.38 -0.93
CA GLN A 31 8.04 -9.44 -0.07
C GLN A 31 9.04 -8.62 -0.87
N GLY A 32 9.83 -9.26 -1.72
CA GLY A 32 10.80 -8.60 -2.59
C GLY A 32 10.15 -7.59 -3.53
N PHE A 33 9.03 -7.96 -4.14
CA PHE A 33 8.24 -7.07 -4.99
C PHE A 33 7.72 -5.84 -4.21
N VAL A 34 7.09 -6.07 -3.05
CA VAL A 34 6.54 -4.98 -2.22
C VAL A 34 7.64 -4.03 -1.79
N ARG A 35 8.79 -4.55 -1.34
CA ARG A 35 9.95 -3.74 -0.97
C ARG A 35 10.44 -2.90 -2.16
N ALA A 36 10.62 -3.53 -3.32
CA ALA A 36 11.06 -2.84 -4.52
C ALA A 36 10.06 -1.74 -4.94
N PHE A 37 8.77 -2.04 -4.92
CA PHE A 37 7.74 -1.07 -5.24
C PHE A 37 7.73 0.15 -4.31
N ILE A 38 7.95 -0.07 -3.00
CA ILE A 38 8.01 1.02 -2.00
C ILE A 38 9.28 1.84 -2.15
N CYS A 39 10.43 1.19 -2.31
CA CYS A 39 11.74 1.84 -2.26
C CYS A 39 12.23 2.39 -3.62
N SER A 40 11.59 1.98 -4.73
CA SER A 40 12.00 2.38 -6.07
C SER A 40 11.06 3.44 -6.63
N MET A 41 11.61 4.60 -6.97
CA MET A 41 10.91 5.63 -7.71
C MET A 41 11.27 5.55 -9.21
N PRO A 42 10.34 5.91 -10.12
CA PRO A 42 10.67 6.04 -11.54
C PRO A 42 11.88 6.95 -11.75
N THR A 43 12.81 6.51 -12.58
CA THR A 43 14.13 7.14 -12.70
C THR A 43 14.16 8.46 -13.49
N GLY A 44 13.11 8.85 -14.17
CA GLY A 44 12.93 10.09 -14.93
C GLY A 44 14.16 11.04 -14.96
N LYS A 45 14.04 12.19 -14.35
CA LYS A 45 15.14 13.17 -14.19
C LYS A 45 15.99 12.98 -12.92
N GLN A 46 16.07 11.78 -12.38
CA GLN A 46 16.84 11.50 -11.16
C GLN A 46 18.31 11.90 -11.24
N ASN A 47 18.94 11.76 -12.41
CA ASN A 47 20.34 12.13 -12.62
C ASN A 47 20.58 13.63 -12.49
N THR A 48 19.54 14.44 -12.69
CA THR A 48 19.65 15.91 -12.59
C THR A 48 19.32 16.43 -11.17
N PHE A 49 18.41 15.76 -10.43
CA PHE A 49 17.87 16.28 -9.17
C PHE A 49 18.04 15.37 -7.97
N ALA A 50 18.61 14.17 -8.14
CA ALA A 50 18.83 13.18 -7.08
C ALA A 50 17.58 12.89 -6.23
N ASN A 51 16.38 12.91 -6.82
CA ASN A 51 15.10 12.72 -6.16
C ASN A 51 14.90 11.26 -5.71
N ARG A 52 15.49 10.90 -4.57
CA ARG A 52 15.33 9.60 -3.93
C ARG A 52 14.40 9.72 -2.72
N THR A 53 13.15 10.11 -2.96
CA THR A 53 12.15 10.26 -1.91
C THR A 53 11.50 8.91 -1.60
N LEU A 54 11.23 8.66 -0.31
CA LEU A 54 10.40 7.56 0.15
C LEU A 54 8.93 8.01 0.24
N PRO A 55 7.97 7.07 0.17
CA PRO A 55 6.57 7.41 0.36
C PRO A 55 6.30 7.99 1.76
N ASP A 56 5.37 8.93 1.84
CA ASP A 56 4.90 9.46 3.14
C ASP A 56 4.07 8.42 3.89
N ALA A 57 3.32 7.59 3.17
CA ALA A 57 2.53 6.52 3.75
C ALA A 57 2.31 5.39 2.73
N VAL A 58 2.20 4.17 3.24
CA VAL A 58 1.96 2.94 2.45
C VAL A 58 0.89 2.11 3.14
N LEU A 59 -0.05 1.62 2.36
CA LEU A 59 -1.02 0.61 2.76
C LEU A 59 -0.79 -0.67 1.94
N VAL A 60 -0.63 -1.79 2.63
CA VAL A 60 -0.57 -3.13 2.04
C VAL A 60 -1.77 -3.92 2.55
N THR A 61 -2.55 -4.49 1.64
CA THR A 61 -3.72 -5.31 1.99
C THR A 61 -3.65 -6.69 1.38
N LEU A 62 -4.13 -7.70 2.12
CA LEU A 62 -4.41 -9.03 1.59
C LEU A 62 -5.93 -9.22 1.49
N ARG A 63 -6.38 -9.60 0.31
CA ARG A 63 -7.79 -9.85 0.01
C ARG A 63 -7.94 -11.21 -0.68
N LYS A 64 -9.07 -11.89 -0.42
CA LYS A 64 -9.45 -13.15 -1.10
C LYS A 64 -10.36 -12.93 -2.30
N ASP A 65 -11.05 -11.80 -2.33
CA ASP A 65 -12.01 -11.45 -3.37
C ASP A 65 -11.30 -10.82 -4.58
N GLN A 66 -11.10 -9.52 -4.56
CA GLN A 66 -10.46 -8.77 -5.64
C GLN A 66 -9.63 -7.61 -5.11
N PRO A 67 -8.61 -7.18 -5.87
CA PRO A 67 -7.87 -5.97 -5.53
C PRO A 67 -8.76 -4.73 -5.70
N ILE A 68 -8.53 -3.71 -4.89
CA ILE A 68 -9.26 -2.44 -4.93
C ILE A 68 -8.28 -1.32 -5.21
N ASN A 69 -8.51 -0.58 -6.30
CA ASN A 69 -7.78 0.66 -6.55
C ASN A 69 -8.50 1.83 -5.84
N LEU A 70 -7.80 2.46 -4.92
CA LEU A 70 -8.33 3.52 -4.08
C LEU A 70 -8.04 4.93 -4.64
N ALA A 71 -7.70 5.04 -5.92
CA ALA A 71 -7.44 6.33 -6.59
C ALA A 71 -8.63 7.29 -6.54
N GLY A 72 -9.86 6.78 -6.38
CA GLY A 72 -11.07 7.58 -6.22
C GLY A 72 -11.03 8.54 -5.03
N ALA A 73 -10.19 8.29 -4.03
CA ALA A 73 -9.92 9.22 -2.93
C ALA A 73 -9.44 10.60 -3.40
N PHE A 74 -8.90 10.68 -4.61
CA PHE A 74 -8.28 11.88 -5.19
C PHE A 74 -9.04 12.43 -6.41
N GLU A 75 -10.30 12.01 -6.61
CA GLU A 75 -11.16 12.56 -7.65
C GLU A 75 -11.35 14.09 -7.48
N ARG A 76 -11.46 14.52 -6.23
CA ARG A 76 -11.47 15.95 -5.91
C ARG A 76 -10.07 16.41 -5.53
N PRO A 77 -9.63 17.60 -6.00
CA PRO A 77 -8.34 18.15 -5.63
C PRO A 77 -8.20 18.30 -4.11
N VAL A 78 -7.12 17.76 -3.56
CA VAL A 78 -6.78 17.94 -2.15
C VAL A 78 -6.23 19.36 -1.96
N ARG A 79 -6.67 20.04 -0.90
CA ARG A 79 -6.22 21.39 -0.54
C ARG A 79 -5.39 21.34 0.74
N ALA A 80 -4.29 22.05 0.77
CA ALA A 80 -3.34 22.11 1.90
C ALA A 80 -3.76 23.09 3.01
N GLY A 81 -5.04 23.11 3.39
CA GLY A 81 -5.56 24.07 4.38
C GLY A 81 -5.86 25.46 3.79
N LYS A 82 -6.41 26.35 4.63
CA LYS A 82 -6.84 27.68 4.18
C LYS A 82 -5.67 28.61 3.79
N ASN A 83 -4.49 28.40 4.38
CA ASN A 83 -3.29 29.24 4.17
C ASN A 83 -2.18 28.52 3.42
N ASN A 84 -2.40 27.31 2.92
CA ASN A 84 -1.37 26.51 2.24
C ASN A 84 -0.15 26.11 3.12
N ASP A 85 -0.30 26.17 4.44
CA ASP A 85 0.75 25.95 5.44
C ASP A 85 0.79 24.50 5.98
N GLU A 86 -0.26 23.73 5.78
CA GLU A 86 -0.37 22.36 6.31
C GLU A 86 0.26 21.27 5.43
N GLY A 87 0.63 21.58 4.20
CA GLY A 87 1.15 20.63 3.21
C GLY A 87 0.09 19.67 2.65
N TYR A 88 0.39 19.04 1.52
CA TYR A 88 -0.56 18.16 0.83
C TYR A 88 -0.56 16.71 1.35
N ALA A 89 0.53 16.25 1.95
CA ALA A 89 0.67 14.84 2.33
C ALA A 89 -0.32 14.42 3.43
N ALA A 90 -0.44 15.22 4.50
CA ALA A 90 -1.37 14.95 5.59
C ALA A 90 -2.83 15.02 5.13
N ALA A 91 -3.19 16.05 4.36
CA ALA A 91 -4.55 16.20 3.82
C ALA A 91 -4.90 15.07 2.83
N SER A 92 -3.94 14.64 2.01
CA SER A 92 -4.11 13.49 1.10
C SER A 92 -4.30 12.18 1.86
N ALA A 93 -3.52 11.95 2.91
CA ALA A 93 -3.66 10.76 3.74
C ALA A 93 -5.02 10.69 4.44
N LYS A 94 -5.54 11.81 4.92
CA LYS A 94 -6.87 11.90 5.51
C LYS A 94 -7.97 11.63 4.49
N ALA A 95 -7.89 12.22 3.29
CA ALA A 95 -8.84 11.95 2.21
C ALA A 95 -8.82 10.47 1.82
N PHE A 96 -7.64 9.88 1.75
CA PHE A 96 -7.45 8.46 1.47
C PHE A 96 -8.08 7.57 2.55
N ALA A 97 -7.80 7.81 3.83
CA ALA A 97 -8.33 7.02 4.93
C ALA A 97 -9.87 7.08 5.00
N ASN A 98 -10.47 8.24 4.77
CA ASN A 98 -11.92 8.39 4.69
C ASN A 98 -12.50 7.53 3.56
N TYR A 99 -11.93 7.63 2.36
CA TYR A 99 -12.37 6.87 1.20
C TYR A 99 -12.21 5.35 1.40
N VAL A 100 -11.12 4.91 2.03
CA VAL A 100 -10.93 3.50 2.44
C VAL A 100 -12.09 3.03 3.31
N GLY A 101 -12.48 3.84 4.31
CA GLY A 101 -13.60 3.52 5.20
C GLY A 101 -14.92 3.38 4.44
N GLU A 102 -15.22 4.31 3.53
CA GLU A 102 -16.41 4.25 2.68
C GLU A 102 -16.43 3.00 1.81
N VAL A 103 -15.32 2.70 1.12
CA VAL A 103 -15.23 1.52 0.25
C VAL A 103 -15.38 0.22 1.02
N TYR A 104 -14.79 0.13 2.23
CA TYR A 104 -14.91 -1.08 3.05
C TYR A 104 -16.32 -1.25 3.64
N ASN A 105 -17.00 -0.17 3.98
CA ASN A 105 -18.35 -0.23 4.52
C ASN A 105 -19.41 -0.52 3.45
N ASP A 106 -19.29 0.11 2.30
CA ASP A 106 -20.37 0.16 1.30
C ASP A 106 -20.25 -0.91 0.20
N TRP A 107 -19.06 -1.47 -0.03
CA TRP A 107 -18.82 -2.34 -1.18
C TRP A 107 -18.32 -3.75 -0.84
N LEU A 108 -17.04 -3.91 -0.55
CA LEU A 108 -16.40 -5.24 -0.49
C LEU A 108 -15.97 -5.66 0.91
N GLY A 109 -16.31 -4.89 1.93
CA GLY A 109 -15.86 -5.18 3.27
C GLY A 109 -14.35 -4.99 3.47
N LYS A 110 -13.91 -5.25 4.70
CA LYS A 110 -12.51 -5.12 5.10
C LYS A 110 -11.66 -6.23 4.46
N PRO A 111 -10.38 -5.96 4.18
CA PRO A 111 -9.43 -6.98 3.78
C PRO A 111 -9.13 -7.93 4.96
N GLU A 112 -8.56 -9.10 4.67
CA GLU A 112 -8.16 -10.04 5.71
C GLU A 112 -6.93 -9.60 6.50
N LEU A 113 -6.14 -8.72 5.91
CA LEU A 113 -4.98 -8.11 6.54
C LEU A 113 -4.80 -6.71 5.96
N SER A 114 -4.56 -5.74 6.85
CA SER A 114 -4.17 -4.38 6.51
C SER A 114 -2.92 -4.01 7.30
N LEU A 115 -1.84 -3.72 6.59
CA LEU A 115 -0.57 -3.29 7.16
C LEU A 115 -0.24 -1.90 6.65
N VAL A 116 0.16 -1.00 7.53
CA VAL A 116 0.53 0.36 7.18
C VAL A 116 1.92 0.72 7.69
N THR A 117 2.60 1.56 6.95
CA THR A 117 3.84 2.22 7.39
C THR A 117 3.84 3.67 6.91
N GLY A 118 4.60 4.51 7.58
CA GLY A 118 4.69 5.94 7.29
C GLY A 118 4.00 6.81 8.32
N ARG A 119 3.86 8.10 8.02
CA ARG A 119 3.49 9.12 9.00
C ARG A 119 1.98 9.27 9.26
N PHE A 120 1.12 8.85 8.31
CA PHE A 120 -0.25 9.37 8.25
C PHE A 120 -1.37 8.33 8.21
N PHE A 121 -1.09 7.04 8.05
CA PHE A 121 -2.14 6.04 7.86
C PHE A 121 -2.63 5.35 9.14
N ALA A 122 -2.34 5.91 10.31
CA ALA A 122 -2.84 5.36 11.58
C ALA A 122 -4.37 5.34 11.71
N GLU A 123 -5.08 6.16 10.92
CA GLU A 123 -6.55 6.26 10.94
C GLU A 123 -7.25 5.25 10.01
N ILE A 124 -6.51 4.44 9.24
CA ILE A 124 -7.12 3.42 8.39
C ILE A 124 -7.75 2.32 9.27
N PRO A 125 -9.02 1.99 9.08
CA PRO A 125 -9.72 1.01 9.92
C PRO A 125 -9.01 -0.35 9.93
N ASP A 126 -8.80 -0.88 11.13
CA ASP A 126 -8.16 -2.20 11.40
C ASP A 126 -6.75 -2.38 10.80
N ALA A 127 -6.09 -1.31 10.42
CA ALA A 127 -4.73 -1.38 9.94
C ALA A 127 -3.72 -1.47 11.08
N GLN A 128 -2.76 -2.37 10.94
CA GLN A 128 -1.66 -2.53 11.88
C GLN A 128 -0.47 -1.71 11.41
N THR A 129 0.03 -0.82 12.27
CA THR A 129 1.14 0.09 11.95
C THR A 129 2.47 -0.52 12.34
N TYR A 130 3.40 -0.57 11.40
CA TYR A 130 4.74 -1.10 11.58
C TYR A 130 5.80 -0.24 10.87
N PRO A 131 7.04 -0.22 11.37
CA PRO A 131 8.19 0.15 10.54
C PRO A 131 8.26 -0.76 9.31
N LEU A 132 8.81 -0.27 8.19
CA LEU A 132 8.83 -1.01 6.92
C LEU A 132 9.40 -2.44 7.05
N LYS A 133 10.49 -2.62 7.81
CA LYS A 133 11.10 -3.92 8.02
C LYS A 133 10.12 -4.91 8.66
N ASP A 134 9.42 -4.48 9.69
CA ASP A 134 8.49 -5.33 10.44
C ASP A 134 7.20 -5.57 9.65
N LEU A 135 6.75 -4.58 8.87
CA LEU A 135 5.66 -4.76 7.91
C LEU A 135 5.97 -5.88 6.91
N LEU A 136 7.16 -5.84 6.31
CA LEU A 136 7.60 -6.85 5.34
C LEU A 136 7.71 -8.24 5.97
N ASN A 137 8.25 -8.33 7.18
CA ASN A 137 8.34 -9.60 7.91
C ASN A 137 6.95 -10.15 8.27
N THR A 138 6.05 -9.29 8.73
CA THR A 138 4.66 -9.66 9.04
C THR A 138 3.93 -10.13 7.79
N LEU A 139 4.07 -9.43 6.67
CA LEU A 139 3.51 -9.84 5.39
C LEU A 139 3.98 -11.23 4.97
N THR A 140 5.29 -11.49 5.04
CA THR A 140 5.87 -12.80 4.69
C THR A 140 5.32 -13.91 5.58
N LYS A 141 5.29 -13.69 6.89
CA LYS A 141 4.73 -14.66 7.86
C LYS A 141 3.26 -14.97 7.57
N GLU A 142 2.46 -13.96 7.32
CA GLU A 142 1.03 -14.12 7.01
C GLU A 142 0.81 -14.85 5.68
N LEU A 143 1.64 -14.61 4.68
CA LEU A 143 1.60 -15.34 3.41
C LEU A 143 1.96 -16.81 3.61
N HIS A 144 3.02 -17.14 4.34
CA HIS A 144 3.37 -18.52 4.65
C HIS A 144 2.25 -19.26 5.37
N ASN A 145 1.65 -18.64 6.39
CA ASN A 145 0.55 -19.23 7.14
C ASN A 145 -0.66 -19.54 6.23
N ARG A 146 -0.99 -18.65 5.31
CA ARG A 146 -2.16 -18.79 4.41
C ARG A 146 -1.90 -19.76 3.28
N LEU A 147 -0.70 -19.77 2.71
CA LEU A 147 -0.31 -20.68 1.63
C LEU A 147 0.00 -22.08 2.16
N GLY A 148 0.48 -22.23 3.40
CA GLY A 148 0.74 -23.52 4.04
C GLY A 148 -0.53 -24.25 4.47
N ASN A 149 -1.50 -23.54 5.00
CA ASN A 149 -2.78 -24.12 5.45
C ASN A 149 -3.72 -24.55 4.31
N GLY A 150 -3.40 -24.24 3.07
CA GLY A 150 -4.15 -24.69 1.89
C GLY A 150 -3.86 -26.13 1.49
N ARG A 151 -2.95 -26.85 2.17
CA ARG A 151 -2.59 -28.24 1.84
C ARG A 151 -3.42 -29.30 2.57
N ASP A 152 -4.16 -28.93 3.61
CA ASP A 152 -4.91 -29.90 4.43
C ASP A 152 -6.39 -30.02 4.03
N GLY A 153 -6.79 -29.52 2.87
CA GLY A 153 -8.18 -29.44 2.40
C GLY A 153 -8.45 -30.00 1.00
N GLN A 154 -7.67 -31.00 0.53
CA GLN A 154 -8.03 -31.78 -0.66
C GLN A 154 -7.95 -33.27 -0.37
#